data_2cfc7b6e1471ff160400ce28c88bd864
#
_entry.id   2cfc7b6e1471ff160400ce28c88bd864
#
_cell.length_a   1.000
_cell.length_b   1.000
_cell.length_c   1.000
_cell.angle_alpha   90.00
_cell.angle_beta   90.00
_cell.angle_gamma   90.00
#
_symmetry.space_group_name_H-M   'P 1'
#
loop_
_entity.id
_entity.type
_entity.pdbx_description
1 polymer ?
#
loop_
_entity_poly.entity_id
_entity_poly.type
_entity_poly.pdbx_seq_one_letter_code
_entity_poly.pdbx_strand_id
1 'polypeptide(L)'
;MRVALCISGQPRNINRGVQNILENMKFDFEVFVHAWWDNNSNDDTFKKILYDGRKDEVSEPMGNDWVGNLYQHFNVNKILIEKQIKLNVPDILEKRKLRFTHTFGVCSSLYSVYKCNELKRQFEIENNFEYDWVIRTRSDFGLSEPITFDSFDNSLIYAPNDNSHNYGF
;
A
#
# COMPACT_ATOMS: atom_id res chain seq x y z
N MET A 1 19.46 -13.32 0.14
CA MET A 1 18.34 -12.60 0.77
C MET A 1 17.33 -12.26 -0.31
N ARG A 2 16.09 -12.67 -0.14
CA ARG A 2 14.96 -12.34 -1.03
C ARG A 2 14.02 -11.38 -0.33
N VAL A 3 13.63 -10.31 -0.99
CA VAL A 3 12.78 -9.26 -0.43
C VAL A 3 11.54 -9.10 -1.30
N ALA A 4 10.35 -9.14 -0.67
CA ALA A 4 9.10 -8.77 -1.30
C ALA A 4 8.70 -7.34 -0.91
N LEU A 5 8.36 -6.52 -1.90
CA LEU A 5 7.72 -5.22 -1.70
C LEU A 5 6.23 -5.33 -2.03
N CYS A 6 5.39 -5.20 -1.03
CA CYS A 6 3.94 -5.25 -1.14
C CYS A 6 3.36 -3.83 -1.11
N ILE A 7 2.91 -3.34 -2.27
CA ILE A 7 2.26 -2.03 -2.41
C ILE A 7 0.76 -2.23 -2.39
N SER A 8 0.06 -1.63 -1.42
CA SER A 8 -1.38 -1.87 -1.26
C SER A 8 -2.17 -0.59 -1.00
N GLY A 9 -3.38 -0.52 -1.55
CA GLY A 9 -4.29 0.60 -1.37
C GLY A 9 -4.63 1.33 -2.65
N GLN A 10 -4.95 2.60 -2.53
CA GLN A 10 -5.18 3.45 -3.70
C GLN A 10 -3.86 3.93 -4.27
N PRO A 11 -3.68 3.91 -5.60
CA PRO A 11 -2.43 4.28 -6.25
C PRO A 11 -2.24 5.81 -6.32
N ARG A 12 -2.19 6.48 -5.15
CA ARG A 12 -1.99 7.93 -5.04
C ARG A 12 -0.51 8.29 -5.16
N ASN A 13 -0.21 9.47 -5.71
CA ASN A 13 1.13 10.04 -5.76
C ASN A 13 2.21 9.02 -6.19
N ILE A 14 1.83 8.11 -7.07
CA ILE A 14 2.63 6.91 -7.38
C ILE A 14 4.01 7.28 -7.89
N ASN A 15 4.13 8.34 -8.69
CA ASN A 15 5.40 8.78 -9.24
C ASN A 15 6.38 9.18 -8.13
N ARG A 16 5.88 9.93 -7.13
CA ARG A 16 6.68 10.33 -5.98
C ARG A 16 7.05 9.13 -5.10
N GLY A 17 6.10 8.21 -4.89
CA GLY A 17 6.34 6.99 -4.12
C GLY A 17 7.37 6.08 -4.76
N VAL A 18 7.26 5.86 -6.08
CA VAL A 18 8.23 5.09 -6.88
C VAL A 18 9.63 5.70 -6.74
N GLN A 19 9.77 6.99 -6.96
CA GLN A 19 11.04 7.69 -6.84
C GLN A 19 11.66 7.52 -5.45
N ASN A 20 10.86 7.70 -4.41
CA ASN A 20 11.32 7.54 -3.04
C ASN A 20 11.76 6.10 -2.72
N ILE A 21 11.02 5.09 -3.20
CA ILE A 21 11.39 3.68 -3.05
C ILE A 21 12.74 3.42 -3.73
N LEU A 22 12.94 3.87 -4.95
CA LEU A 22 14.19 3.71 -5.68
C LEU A 22 15.38 4.42 -5.01
N GLU A 23 15.13 5.52 -4.33
CA GLU A 23 16.16 6.27 -3.59
C GLU A 23 16.57 5.57 -2.29
N ASN A 24 15.64 4.88 -1.62
CA ASN A 24 15.84 4.37 -0.27
C ASN A 24 15.94 2.84 -0.16
N MET A 25 15.64 2.11 -1.24
CA MET A 25 15.77 0.65 -1.29
C MET A 25 16.87 0.27 -2.31
N LYS A 26 18.11 0.13 -1.85
CA LYS A 26 19.31 -0.14 -2.68
C LYS A 26 19.66 -1.62 -2.75
N PHE A 27 18.68 -2.49 -2.66
CA PHE A 27 18.79 -3.94 -2.77
C PHE A 27 17.76 -4.47 -3.75
N ASP A 28 17.94 -5.69 -4.23
CA ASP A 28 16.98 -6.33 -5.12
C ASP A 28 15.71 -6.72 -4.37
N PHE A 29 14.57 -6.45 -4.98
CA PHE A 29 13.27 -6.82 -4.46
C PHE A 29 12.28 -7.14 -5.58
N GLU A 30 11.28 -7.92 -5.26
CA GLU A 30 10.19 -8.30 -6.15
C GLU A 30 8.90 -7.61 -5.71
N VAL A 31 8.09 -7.13 -6.66
CA VAL A 31 6.96 -6.24 -6.38
C VAL A 31 5.63 -6.95 -6.57
N PHE A 32 4.77 -6.81 -5.56
CA PHE A 32 3.38 -7.25 -5.55
C PHE A 32 2.48 -6.06 -5.31
N VAL A 33 1.40 -5.94 -6.09
CA VAL A 33 0.53 -4.77 -6.01
C VAL A 33 -0.93 -5.19 -5.91
N HIS A 34 -1.62 -4.64 -4.92
CA HIS A 34 -3.07 -4.62 -4.92
C HIS A 34 -3.55 -3.17 -4.94
N ALA A 35 -4.34 -2.79 -5.94
CA ALA A 35 -4.83 -1.43 -6.09
C ALA A 35 -6.35 -1.36 -6.19
N TRP A 36 -6.93 -0.46 -5.40
CA TRP A 36 -8.29 -0.01 -5.59
C TRP A 36 -8.30 1.03 -6.72
N TRP A 37 -8.83 0.65 -7.89
CA TRP A 37 -8.90 1.55 -9.02
C TRP A 37 -10.10 1.25 -9.92
N ASP A 38 -10.72 2.31 -10.42
CA ASP A 38 -11.73 2.24 -11.46
C ASP A 38 -11.44 3.31 -12.52
N ASN A 39 -11.38 2.91 -13.77
CA ASN A 39 -11.18 3.83 -14.91
C ASN A 39 -12.30 4.89 -15.03
N ASN A 40 -13.46 4.63 -14.42
CA ASN A 40 -14.56 5.57 -14.35
C ASN A 40 -14.51 6.47 -13.10
N SER A 41 -13.41 6.46 -12.35
CA SER A 41 -13.26 7.15 -11.07
C SER A 41 -13.09 8.69 -11.16
N ASN A 42 -13.50 9.30 -12.28
CA ASN A 42 -13.91 10.70 -12.28
C ASN A 42 -15.13 10.96 -11.36
N ASP A 43 -15.65 9.90 -10.76
CA ASP A 43 -16.76 9.96 -9.82
C ASP A 43 -16.31 10.69 -8.55
N ASP A 44 -16.99 11.79 -8.26
CA ASP A 44 -16.82 12.60 -7.05
C ASP A 44 -16.99 11.78 -5.76
N THR A 45 -17.61 10.60 -5.85
CA THR A 45 -17.76 9.64 -4.75
C THR A 45 -16.40 9.12 -4.29
N PHE A 46 -15.47 8.87 -5.20
CA PHE A 46 -14.11 8.42 -4.89
C PHE A 46 -13.30 9.52 -4.21
N LYS A 47 -13.50 10.76 -4.62
CA LYS A 47 -12.90 11.94 -3.98
C LYS A 47 -13.52 12.21 -2.60
N LYS A 48 -14.81 11.99 -2.44
CA LYS A 48 -15.56 12.27 -1.21
C LYS A 48 -15.29 11.30 -0.07
N ILE A 49 -15.07 10.02 -0.36
CA ILE A 49 -14.71 8.99 0.63
C ILE A 49 -13.29 9.25 1.19
N LEU A 50 -12.46 9.98 0.48
CA LEU A 50 -11.05 10.18 0.81
C LEU A 50 -10.76 11.39 1.67
N TYR A 51 -11.62 12.40 1.70
CA TYR A 51 -11.32 13.71 2.26
C TYR A 51 -12.47 14.31 3.06
N ASP A 52 -12.79 13.65 4.17
CA ASP A 52 -13.54 14.35 5.21
C ASP A 52 -12.54 15.21 6.00
N GLY A 53 -12.37 16.46 5.58
CA GLY A 53 -11.81 17.54 6.36
C GLY A 53 -10.40 18.04 6.07
N ARG A 54 -9.67 17.51 5.11
CA ARG A 54 -8.36 18.08 4.72
C ARG A 54 -8.43 18.75 3.36
N LYS A 55 -8.54 20.07 3.37
CA LYS A 55 -8.70 20.90 2.17
C LYS A 55 -7.41 21.12 1.36
N ASP A 56 -6.26 20.69 1.85
CA ASP A 56 -5.00 21.30 1.43
C ASP A 56 -4.04 20.39 0.66
N GLU A 57 -4.33 19.11 0.52
CA GLU A 57 -3.51 18.25 -0.31
C GLU A 57 -4.33 17.68 -1.47
N VAL A 58 -4.33 18.42 -2.56
CA VAL A 58 -4.78 17.92 -3.86
C VAL A 58 -3.81 16.81 -4.24
N SER A 59 -4.21 15.55 -4.02
CA SER A 59 -3.52 14.45 -4.67
C SER A 59 -3.58 14.72 -6.16
N GLU A 60 -2.43 14.76 -6.81
CA GLU A 60 -2.38 14.93 -8.25
C GLU A 60 -3.34 13.93 -8.90
N PRO A 61 -4.18 14.38 -9.85
CA PRO A 61 -5.06 13.48 -10.56
C PRO A 61 -4.18 12.42 -11.21
N MET A 62 -4.38 11.18 -10.83
CA MET A 62 -3.62 10.08 -11.39
C MET A 62 -3.96 9.96 -12.86
N GLY A 63 -2.95 10.06 -13.70
CA GLY A 63 -3.06 9.68 -15.10
C GLY A 63 -3.48 8.21 -15.19
N ASN A 64 -4.20 7.85 -16.25
CA ASN A 64 -4.65 6.47 -16.49
C ASN A 64 -3.50 5.47 -16.67
N ASP A 65 -2.25 5.92 -16.72
CA ASP A 65 -1.05 5.12 -17.00
C ASP A 65 -0.17 4.83 -15.76
N TRP A 66 -0.75 4.87 -14.57
CA TRP A 66 -0.01 4.57 -13.35
C TRP A 66 0.53 3.13 -13.32
N VAL A 67 -0.14 2.20 -14.00
CA VAL A 67 0.30 0.81 -14.14
C VAL A 67 1.56 0.73 -14.99
N GLY A 68 1.56 1.40 -16.15
CA GLY A 68 2.74 1.49 -17.02
C GLY A 68 3.95 2.06 -16.28
N ASN A 69 3.73 3.07 -15.47
CA ASN A 69 4.76 3.66 -14.63
C ASN A 69 5.35 2.68 -13.60
N LEU A 70 4.51 1.84 -12.98
CA LEU A 70 5.02 0.78 -12.10
C LEU A 70 5.91 -0.21 -12.85
N TYR A 71 5.45 -0.71 -14.00
CA TYR A 71 6.22 -1.66 -14.80
C TYR A 71 7.50 -1.07 -15.40
N GLN A 72 7.54 0.24 -15.64
CA GLN A 72 8.72 0.93 -16.12
C GLN A 72 9.86 0.94 -15.08
N HIS A 73 9.51 1.01 -13.80
CA HIS A 73 10.48 1.20 -12.73
C HIS A 73 10.72 -0.03 -11.88
N PHE A 74 9.76 -0.96 -11.84
CA PHE A 74 9.82 -2.15 -11.00
C PHE A 74 9.60 -3.43 -11.79
N ASN A 75 10.25 -4.50 -11.35
CA ASN A 75 9.88 -5.85 -11.76
C ASN A 75 8.62 -6.27 -10.99
N VAL A 76 7.43 -5.95 -11.53
CA VAL A 76 6.15 -6.29 -10.92
C VAL A 76 5.81 -7.74 -11.24
N ASN A 77 5.86 -8.60 -10.22
CA ASN A 77 5.60 -10.04 -10.37
C ASN A 77 4.10 -10.35 -10.47
N LYS A 78 3.30 -9.73 -9.62
CA LYS A 78 1.84 -9.87 -9.67
C LYS A 78 1.15 -8.55 -9.29
N ILE A 79 0.07 -8.25 -10.02
CA ILE A 79 -0.79 -7.10 -9.76
C ILE A 79 -2.26 -7.48 -9.81
N LEU A 80 -3.03 -7.01 -8.85
CA LEU A 80 -4.50 -7.12 -8.81
C LEU A 80 -5.11 -5.73 -8.68
N ILE A 81 -5.93 -5.37 -9.65
CA ILE A 81 -6.65 -4.10 -9.67
C ILE A 81 -8.14 -4.40 -9.52
N GLU A 82 -8.75 -3.83 -8.49
CA GLU A 82 -10.17 -4.04 -8.21
C GLU A 82 -10.89 -2.70 -8.02
N LYS A 83 -12.17 -2.68 -8.40
CA LYS A 83 -13.07 -1.61 -7.96
C LYS A 83 -13.24 -1.64 -6.45
N GLN A 84 -13.33 -0.46 -5.83
CA GLN A 84 -13.66 -0.37 -4.42
C GLN A 84 -15.00 -1.04 -4.14
N ILE A 85 -15.00 -2.08 -3.32
CA ILE A 85 -16.20 -2.80 -2.90
C ILE A 85 -16.69 -2.25 -1.55
N LYS A 86 -17.99 -2.39 -1.31
CA LYS A 86 -18.57 -2.14 0.02
C LYS A 86 -18.24 -3.32 0.91
N LEU A 87 -17.42 -3.09 1.92
CA LEU A 87 -17.09 -4.08 2.93
C LEU A 87 -18.12 -4.03 4.07
N ASN A 88 -18.54 -5.18 4.56
CA ASN A 88 -19.32 -5.26 5.79
C ASN A 88 -18.40 -4.97 6.97
N VAL A 89 -18.67 -3.87 7.66
CA VAL A 89 -17.94 -3.51 8.88
C VAL A 89 -18.54 -4.31 10.03
N PRO A 90 -17.72 -5.05 10.80
CA PRO A 90 -18.23 -5.75 11.97
C PRO A 90 -18.84 -4.78 12.99
N ASP A 91 -20.03 -5.10 13.52
CA ASP A 91 -20.75 -4.28 14.50
C ASP A 91 -19.91 -3.88 15.73
N ILE A 92 -18.97 -4.73 16.11
CA ILE A 92 -18.07 -4.44 17.24
C ILE A 92 -17.17 -3.24 16.97
N LEU A 93 -16.79 -3.01 15.71
CA LEU A 93 -15.98 -1.86 15.33
C LEU A 93 -16.82 -0.58 15.25
N GLU A 94 -18.07 -0.69 14.81
CA GLU A 94 -19.01 0.43 14.82
C GLU A 94 -19.37 0.87 16.25
N LYS A 95 -19.60 -0.10 17.15
CA LYS A 95 -19.97 0.17 18.56
C LYS A 95 -18.84 0.78 19.37
N ARG A 96 -17.58 0.49 19.06
CA ARG A 96 -16.43 0.98 19.83
C ARG A 96 -16.15 2.45 19.65
N LYS A 97 -16.88 3.18 18.79
CA LYS A 97 -16.61 4.60 18.48
C LYS A 97 -15.09 4.87 18.45
N LEU A 98 -14.37 3.96 17.76
CA LEU A 98 -12.95 4.17 17.60
C LEU A 98 -12.78 5.60 17.09
N ARG A 99 -11.81 6.34 17.62
CA ARG A 99 -11.51 7.72 17.22
C ARG A 99 -11.26 7.87 15.69
N PHE A 100 -11.25 6.75 14.99
CA PHE A 100 -11.16 6.66 13.54
C PHE A 100 -12.54 6.85 12.96
N THR A 101 -12.79 8.04 12.47
CA THR A 101 -14.03 8.46 11.78
C THR A 101 -14.35 7.62 10.53
N HIS A 102 -13.52 6.64 10.19
CA HIS A 102 -13.63 5.89 8.93
C HIS A 102 -13.34 4.39 9.11
N THR A 103 -14.17 3.70 9.87
CA THR A 103 -14.08 2.23 10.02
C THR A 103 -14.04 1.51 8.67
N PHE A 104 -14.80 2.00 7.69
CA PHE A 104 -14.73 1.50 6.32
C PHE A 104 -13.34 1.64 5.71
N GLY A 105 -12.67 2.78 5.90
CA GLY A 105 -11.30 3.00 5.39
C GLY A 105 -10.29 2.02 5.99
N VAL A 106 -10.42 1.72 7.28
CA VAL A 106 -9.57 0.71 7.94
C VAL A 106 -9.81 -0.68 7.35
N CYS A 107 -11.07 -1.11 7.24
CA CYS A 107 -11.42 -2.41 6.64
C CYS A 107 -10.94 -2.51 5.18
N SER A 108 -11.13 -1.45 4.40
CA SER A 108 -10.66 -1.37 3.02
C SER A 108 -9.14 -1.47 2.91
N SER A 109 -8.42 -0.81 3.81
CA SER A 109 -6.95 -0.89 3.87
C SER A 109 -6.48 -2.31 4.23
N LEU A 110 -7.07 -2.93 5.26
CA LEU A 110 -6.73 -4.30 5.66
C LEU A 110 -7.04 -5.33 4.58
N TYR A 111 -8.17 -5.17 3.89
CA TYR A 111 -8.48 -6.02 2.74
C TYR A 111 -7.43 -5.90 1.63
N SER A 112 -7.02 -4.67 1.30
CA SER A 112 -6.00 -4.43 0.28
C SER A 112 -4.65 -5.06 0.66
N VAL A 113 -4.27 -4.97 1.93
CA VAL A 113 -3.08 -5.65 2.48
C VAL A 113 -3.19 -7.15 2.35
N TYR A 114 -4.33 -7.73 2.75
CA TYR A 114 -4.58 -9.16 2.64
C TYR A 114 -4.45 -9.64 1.20
N LYS A 115 -5.09 -8.95 0.25
CA LYS A 115 -5.03 -9.29 -1.18
C LYS A 115 -3.61 -9.21 -1.74
N CYS A 116 -2.87 -8.16 -1.39
CA CYS A 116 -1.48 -8.03 -1.82
C CYS A 116 -0.60 -9.18 -1.27
N ASN A 117 -0.80 -9.55 0.00
CA ASN A 117 -0.09 -10.68 0.59
C ASN A 117 -0.47 -12.03 -0.05
N GLU A 118 -1.73 -12.22 -0.45
CA GLU A 118 -2.16 -13.41 -1.20
C GLU A 118 -1.44 -13.53 -2.54
N LEU A 119 -1.24 -12.42 -3.27
CA LEU A 119 -0.46 -12.43 -4.52
C LEU A 119 0.99 -12.87 -4.27
N LYS A 120 1.63 -12.32 -3.24
CA LYS A 120 2.99 -12.70 -2.82
C LYS A 120 3.04 -14.20 -2.48
N ARG A 121 2.11 -14.65 -1.66
CA ARG A 121 2.05 -16.04 -1.20
C ARG A 121 1.83 -17.03 -2.34
N GLN A 122 0.98 -16.69 -3.30
CA GLN A 122 0.81 -17.50 -4.50
C GLN A 122 2.11 -17.61 -5.29
N PHE A 123 2.86 -16.54 -5.42
CA PHE A 123 4.13 -16.53 -6.11
C PHE A 123 5.20 -17.36 -5.40
N GLU A 124 5.25 -17.32 -4.07
CA GLU A 124 6.11 -18.19 -3.25
C GLU A 124 5.81 -19.67 -3.50
N ILE A 125 4.52 -20.05 -3.48
CA ILE A 125 4.09 -21.44 -3.71
C ILE A 125 4.43 -21.88 -5.13
N GLU A 126 4.13 -21.07 -6.15
CA GLU A 126 4.41 -21.38 -7.56
C GLU A 126 5.90 -21.58 -7.84
N ASN A 127 6.77 -20.91 -7.09
CA ASN A 127 8.21 -20.92 -7.29
C ASN A 127 8.97 -21.70 -6.20
N ASN A 128 8.26 -22.33 -5.25
CA ASN A 128 8.80 -23.17 -4.17
C ASN A 128 9.90 -22.49 -3.34
N PHE A 129 9.61 -21.27 -2.84
CA PHE A 129 10.45 -20.56 -1.89
C PHE A 129 9.61 -19.67 -0.97
N GLU A 130 10.26 -19.04 0.02
CA GLU A 130 9.71 -17.98 0.86
C GLU A 130 10.63 -16.75 0.83
N TYR A 131 10.04 -15.56 1.00
CA TYR A 131 10.81 -14.33 1.15
C TYR A 131 11.40 -14.24 2.54
N ASP A 132 12.66 -13.82 2.63
CA ASP A 132 13.32 -13.54 3.91
C ASP A 132 12.71 -12.29 4.58
N TRP A 133 12.31 -11.30 3.75
CA TRP A 133 11.72 -10.04 4.19
C TRP A 133 10.52 -9.64 3.35
N VAL A 134 9.52 -9.09 4.05
CA VAL A 134 8.34 -8.51 3.40
C VAL A 134 8.20 -7.05 3.84
N ILE A 135 8.37 -6.15 2.91
CA ILE A 135 8.16 -4.72 3.12
C ILE A 135 6.77 -4.37 2.63
N ARG A 136 5.95 -3.86 3.52
CA ARG A 136 4.62 -3.37 3.18
C ARG A 136 4.62 -1.86 3.13
N THR A 137 4.08 -1.32 2.04
CA THR A 137 3.95 0.13 1.86
C THR A 137 2.68 0.51 1.11
N ARG A 138 2.44 1.81 1.03
CA ARG A 138 1.46 2.43 0.13
C ARG A 138 2.22 3.18 -0.96
N SER A 139 1.53 3.45 -2.06
CA SER A 139 2.10 4.21 -3.18
C SER A 139 2.46 5.66 -2.85
N ASP A 140 1.80 6.24 -1.84
CA ASP A 140 1.99 7.62 -1.38
C ASP A 140 2.84 7.75 -0.10
N PHE A 141 3.42 6.65 0.37
CA PHE A 141 4.30 6.63 1.54
C PHE A 141 5.75 6.86 1.11
N GLY A 142 6.45 7.72 1.85
CA GLY A 142 7.87 7.99 1.67
C GLY A 142 8.69 7.47 2.84
N LEU A 143 9.83 6.86 2.51
CA LEU A 143 10.88 6.53 3.46
C LEU A 143 11.74 7.78 3.68
N SER A 144 12.09 8.09 4.92
CA SER A 144 12.98 9.21 5.26
C SER A 144 14.46 8.83 5.18
N GLU A 145 14.75 7.53 5.23
CA GLU A 145 16.11 6.99 5.27
C GLU A 145 16.17 5.66 4.48
N PRO A 146 17.34 5.30 3.95
CA PRO A 146 17.54 4.01 3.33
C PRO A 146 17.29 2.84 4.29
N ILE A 147 16.61 1.80 3.79
CA ILE A 147 16.44 0.57 4.55
C ILE A 147 17.72 -0.26 4.46
N THR A 148 18.20 -0.71 5.62
CA THR A 148 19.29 -1.69 5.76
C THR A 148 18.82 -2.83 6.66
N PHE A 149 19.22 -4.06 6.35
CA PHE A 149 18.77 -5.25 7.11
C PHE A 149 19.79 -5.71 8.18
N ASP A 150 20.94 -5.09 8.26
CA ASP A 150 22.07 -5.55 9.11
C ASP A 150 21.74 -5.57 10.61
N SER A 151 20.80 -4.72 11.03
CA SER A 151 20.36 -4.62 12.42
C SER A 151 18.99 -5.23 12.71
N PHE A 152 18.35 -5.84 11.70
CA PHE A 152 17.01 -6.36 11.84
C PHE A 152 17.01 -7.87 12.14
N ASP A 153 16.16 -8.27 13.06
CA ASP A 153 15.83 -9.67 13.35
C ASP A 153 14.60 -10.07 12.55
N ASN A 154 14.74 -11.04 11.65
CA ASN A 154 13.66 -11.47 10.76
C ASN A 154 12.49 -12.20 11.47
N SER A 155 12.62 -12.47 12.75
CA SER A 155 11.51 -12.99 13.58
C SER A 155 10.57 -11.89 14.10
N LEU A 156 10.94 -10.60 13.90
CA LEU A 156 10.21 -9.46 14.43
C LEU A 156 9.50 -8.67 13.33
N ILE A 157 8.49 -7.92 13.74
CA ILE A 157 7.80 -6.93 12.89
C ILE A 157 8.33 -5.55 13.24
N TYR A 158 8.76 -4.82 12.22
CA TYR A 158 9.23 -3.45 12.36
C TYR A 158 8.19 -2.47 11.80
N ALA A 159 7.92 -1.42 12.54
CA ALA A 159 7.11 -0.30 12.10
C ALA A 159 7.95 0.98 12.12
N PRO A 160 7.72 1.92 11.20
CA PRO A 160 8.39 3.21 11.24
C PRO A 160 8.13 3.89 12.59
N ASN A 161 9.17 4.41 13.21
CA ASN A 161 9.02 5.28 14.38
C ASN A 161 8.61 6.66 13.89
N ASP A 162 7.31 6.87 13.75
CA ASP A 162 6.78 8.18 13.39
C ASP A 162 6.62 9.02 14.65
N ASN A 163 7.65 9.82 14.95
CA ASN A 163 7.56 10.86 15.97
C ASN A 163 6.70 12.06 15.53
N SER A 164 6.31 12.14 14.28
CA SER A 164 5.28 13.05 13.82
C SER A 164 3.92 12.48 14.23
N HIS A 165 3.11 13.24 14.90
CA HIS A 165 1.75 12.89 15.35
C HIS A 165 0.78 12.57 14.20
N ASN A 166 1.24 12.08 13.09
CA ASN A 166 0.51 11.84 11.87
C ASN A 166 0.34 10.36 11.60
N TYR A 167 -0.72 9.82 12.23
CA TYR A 167 -1.53 8.76 11.65
C TYR A 167 -0.79 7.48 11.21
N GLY A 168 -0.21 6.82 12.17
CA GLY A 168 -0.12 5.37 12.13
C GLY A 168 -1.53 4.80 12.17
N PHE A 169 -1.85 3.90 11.30
CA PHE A 169 -2.91 2.90 11.21
C PHE A 169 -4.15 3.08 12.08
#